data_8cbf29d3d18399869eae0e7ae943a040
#
_entry.id   8cbf29d3d18399869eae0e7ae943a040
#
_cell.length_a   1.000
_cell.length_b   1.000
_cell.length_c   1.000
_cell.angle_alpha   90.00
_cell.angle_beta   90.00
_cell.angle_gamma   90.00
#
_symmetry.space_group_name_H-M   'P 1'
#
loop_
_entity.id
_entity.type
_entity.pdbx_description
1 polymer ?
#
loop_
_entity_poly.entity_id
_entity_poly.type
_entity_poly.pdbx_seq_one_letter_code
_entity_poly.pdbx_strand_id
1 'polypeptide(L)'
;YTPMENGDSKNSAIKQVASGRFGVTSEYLVSAKELQIKMAQGAKPGEGGQLPGSKVYPWIAKTRGTTAGVGLISPPPHHDIYSIEDLAELIHDLKNANREARVSVKLVSELGVGTIAAGVAKAHADVVLISGYDGGTGASPLTSVTHAGLPWELGLAETHQTLVLNNLRSRIVVETDGQLKTGRDVAIAALLGAEEFGFATAPLVATGCIMMRVCHLNTCPVGVATQDPRLRAKFAGTPEHVVNFMRFVAQHLREIMAELGFRTVNEMVGRVDMLEPHAAIEHWKARGFDFSEILYSPDAGPEVGRYQQVSQDHGLETSLDVTTLLELCRPAIERGEPVRAELAVRNVNRVVGTITGSEITRKWGAKGLPDDTVSLHFKGSAGQSFGAFL
;
A
#
# COMPACT_ATOMS: atom_id res chain seq x y z
N TYR A 1 -9.36 -17.25 -2.94
CA TYR A 1 -8.97 -17.10 -1.53
C TYR A 1 -9.45 -18.33 -0.77
N THR A 2 -8.51 -19.02 -0.09
CA THR A 2 -8.82 -20.30 0.58
C THR A 2 -8.85 -20.06 2.09
N PRO A 3 -10.01 -20.22 2.76
CA PRO A 3 -10.10 -20.16 4.21
C PRO A 3 -9.22 -21.23 4.87
N MET A 4 -8.64 -20.90 6.00
CA MET A 4 -7.88 -21.83 6.84
C MET A 4 -8.68 -22.19 8.11
N GLU A 5 -8.35 -23.32 8.73
CA GLU A 5 -9.05 -23.80 9.93
C GLU A 5 -8.94 -22.83 11.13
N ASN A 6 -7.87 -22.03 11.19
CA ASN A 6 -7.65 -21.04 12.23
C ASN A 6 -8.37 -19.70 11.98
N GLY A 7 -9.23 -19.60 10.96
CA GLY A 7 -9.96 -18.40 10.59
C GLY A 7 -9.18 -17.44 9.66
N ASP A 8 -7.92 -17.73 9.36
CA ASP A 8 -7.14 -16.96 8.38
C ASP A 8 -7.52 -17.35 6.94
N SER A 9 -6.97 -16.63 5.99
CA SER A 9 -7.13 -16.88 4.56
C SER A 9 -5.77 -16.92 3.86
N LYS A 10 -5.60 -17.86 2.92
CA LYS A 10 -4.39 -17.95 2.09
C LYS A 10 -4.37 -16.83 1.05
N ASN A 11 -4.25 -15.60 1.51
CA ASN A 11 -4.07 -14.42 0.68
C ASN A 11 -3.31 -13.33 1.45
N SER A 12 -2.85 -12.31 0.73
CA SER A 12 -2.23 -11.14 1.36
C SER A 12 -3.29 -10.25 2.01
N ALA A 13 -3.05 -9.77 3.22
CA ALA A 13 -3.91 -8.81 3.90
C ALA A 13 -3.87 -7.43 3.24
N ILE A 14 -2.68 -7.02 2.75
CA ILE A 14 -2.48 -5.79 1.99
C ILE A 14 -2.61 -6.12 0.51
N LYS A 15 -3.47 -5.41 -0.22
CA LYS A 15 -3.71 -5.58 -1.64
C LYS A 15 -3.43 -4.31 -2.40
N GLN A 16 -2.52 -4.40 -3.38
CA GLN A 16 -2.07 -3.26 -4.15
C GLN A 16 -2.97 -2.99 -5.36
N VAL A 17 -3.33 -1.75 -5.56
CA VAL A 17 -4.06 -1.22 -6.70
C VAL A 17 -3.10 -0.32 -7.49
N ALA A 18 -2.66 -0.78 -8.66
CA ALA A 18 -1.78 -0.03 -9.55
C ALA A 18 -2.42 0.20 -10.93
N SER A 19 -3.25 -0.73 -11.37
CA SER A 19 -4.02 -0.65 -12.62
C SER A 19 -5.06 -1.76 -12.63
N GLY A 20 -6.24 -1.51 -13.16
CA GLY A 20 -7.26 -2.53 -13.43
C GLY A 20 -6.77 -3.66 -14.34
N ARG A 21 -5.79 -3.40 -15.19
CA ARG A 21 -5.13 -4.40 -16.04
C ARG A 21 -4.41 -5.51 -15.26
N PHE A 22 -4.18 -5.33 -13.96
CA PHE A 22 -3.50 -6.32 -13.13
C PHE A 22 -4.48 -7.19 -12.30
N GLY A 23 -5.76 -7.22 -12.67
CA GLY A 23 -6.75 -8.11 -12.09
C GLY A 23 -7.33 -7.61 -10.77
N VAL A 24 -7.60 -6.32 -10.67
CA VAL A 24 -8.37 -5.72 -9.56
C VAL A 24 -9.85 -6.04 -9.78
N THR A 25 -10.41 -6.89 -8.93
CA THR A 25 -11.82 -7.29 -8.95
C THR A 25 -12.50 -6.93 -7.63
N SER A 26 -13.82 -6.92 -7.58
CA SER A 26 -14.58 -6.69 -6.35
C SER A 26 -14.18 -7.68 -5.24
N GLU A 27 -14.04 -8.99 -5.56
CA GLU A 27 -13.57 -9.99 -4.59
C GLU A 27 -12.15 -9.67 -4.07
N TYR A 28 -11.25 -9.19 -4.93
CA TYR A 28 -9.92 -8.75 -4.54
C TYR A 28 -10.00 -7.61 -3.53
N LEU A 29 -10.84 -6.60 -3.79
CA LEU A 29 -10.99 -5.43 -2.92
C LEU A 29 -11.62 -5.76 -1.58
N VAL A 30 -12.75 -6.49 -1.57
CA VAL A 30 -13.47 -6.80 -0.31
C VAL A 30 -12.71 -7.75 0.61
N SER A 31 -11.75 -8.52 0.09
CA SER A 31 -10.93 -9.43 0.89
C SER A 31 -9.68 -8.77 1.52
N ALA A 32 -9.44 -7.48 1.26
CA ALA A 32 -8.30 -6.74 1.80
C ALA A 32 -8.56 -6.24 3.23
N LYS A 33 -7.51 -6.19 4.04
CA LYS A 33 -7.46 -5.39 5.28
C LYS A 33 -6.88 -4.00 5.02
N GLU A 34 -6.08 -3.88 3.95
CA GLU A 34 -5.56 -2.61 3.48
C GLU A 34 -5.51 -2.63 1.95
N LEU A 35 -5.93 -1.53 1.33
CA LEU A 35 -5.85 -1.27 -0.10
C LEU A 35 -4.76 -0.25 -0.35
N GLN A 36 -3.72 -0.64 -1.08
CA GLN A 36 -2.58 0.25 -1.33
C GLN A 36 -2.59 0.75 -2.77
N ILE A 37 -2.80 2.05 -2.95
CA ILE A 37 -2.66 2.72 -4.24
C ILE A 37 -1.16 2.92 -4.51
N LYS A 38 -0.64 2.25 -5.54
CA LYS A 38 0.76 2.38 -5.93
C LYS A 38 0.92 3.47 -6.98
N MET A 39 1.45 4.61 -6.58
CA MET A 39 1.79 5.69 -7.53
C MET A 39 3.10 5.39 -8.27
N ALA A 40 4.11 4.92 -7.54
CA ALA A 40 5.42 4.58 -8.10
C ALA A 40 6.11 3.51 -7.24
N GLN A 41 7.32 3.11 -7.62
CA GLN A 41 8.15 2.15 -6.88
C GLN A 41 9.56 2.73 -6.70
N GLY A 42 10.09 2.72 -5.47
CA GLY A 42 11.36 3.34 -5.13
C GLY A 42 12.54 2.83 -5.95
N ALA A 43 12.60 1.53 -6.23
CA ALA A 43 13.66 0.92 -7.03
C ALA A 43 13.66 1.33 -8.53
N LYS A 44 12.58 1.93 -9.02
CA LYS A 44 12.42 2.35 -10.41
C LYS A 44 11.42 3.51 -10.56
N PRO A 45 11.69 4.66 -9.96
CA PRO A 45 10.79 5.80 -10.08
C PRO A 45 10.65 6.21 -11.56
N GLY A 46 9.43 6.55 -11.95
CA GLY A 46 9.12 7.00 -13.32
C GLY A 46 8.94 5.90 -14.37
N GLU A 47 9.20 4.61 -14.10
CA GLU A 47 9.10 3.54 -15.14
C GLU A 47 7.72 2.86 -15.22
N GLY A 48 6.89 2.98 -14.20
CA GLY A 48 5.59 2.31 -14.14
C GLY A 48 5.65 0.81 -13.87
N GLY A 49 4.49 0.16 -14.03
CA GLY A 49 4.32 -1.27 -13.85
C GLY A 49 4.72 -2.07 -15.08
N GLN A 50 5.43 -3.18 -14.89
CA GLN A 50 5.81 -4.09 -15.96
C GLN A 50 5.80 -5.54 -15.45
N LEU A 51 5.31 -6.47 -16.29
CA LEU A 51 5.49 -7.90 -16.11
C LEU A 51 5.92 -8.48 -17.45
N PRO A 52 7.16 -9.01 -17.58
CA PRO A 52 7.65 -9.54 -18.85
C PRO A 52 6.86 -10.79 -19.28
N GLY A 53 6.63 -10.95 -20.56
CA GLY A 53 5.86 -12.07 -21.12
C GLY A 53 6.42 -13.45 -20.71
N SER A 54 7.73 -13.57 -20.52
CA SER A 54 8.39 -14.79 -20.02
C SER A 54 7.93 -15.20 -18.60
N LYS A 55 7.30 -14.31 -17.85
CA LYS A 55 6.72 -14.58 -16.53
C LYS A 55 5.20 -14.75 -16.56
N VAL A 56 4.55 -14.43 -17.68
CA VAL A 56 3.09 -14.55 -17.83
C VAL A 56 2.74 -15.98 -18.23
N TYR A 57 2.87 -16.91 -17.30
CA TYR A 57 2.40 -18.30 -17.46
C TYR A 57 0.87 -18.36 -17.44
N PRO A 58 0.24 -19.49 -17.88
CA PRO A 58 -1.23 -19.59 -17.97
C PRO A 58 -1.98 -19.22 -16.68
N TRP A 59 -1.45 -19.60 -15.51
CA TRP A 59 -2.06 -19.26 -14.22
C TRP A 59 -1.93 -17.77 -13.88
N ILE A 60 -0.83 -17.13 -14.28
CA ILE A 60 -0.67 -15.67 -14.14
C ILE A 60 -1.62 -14.94 -15.09
N ALA A 61 -1.70 -15.39 -16.35
CA ALA A 61 -2.60 -14.84 -17.35
C ALA A 61 -4.06 -14.89 -16.89
N LYS A 62 -4.48 -16.01 -16.32
CA LYS A 62 -5.83 -16.17 -15.75
C LYS A 62 -6.10 -15.15 -14.64
N THR A 63 -5.17 -14.99 -13.70
CA THR A 63 -5.30 -14.03 -12.56
C THR A 63 -5.32 -12.57 -13.03
N ARG A 64 -4.57 -12.28 -14.11
CA ARG A 64 -4.42 -10.91 -14.64
C ARG A 64 -5.43 -10.57 -15.75
N GLY A 65 -6.30 -11.50 -16.13
CA GLY A 65 -7.26 -11.29 -17.20
C GLY A 65 -6.60 -11.05 -18.57
N THR A 66 -5.49 -11.76 -18.88
CA THR A 66 -4.67 -11.55 -20.09
C THR A 66 -4.32 -12.86 -20.79
N THR A 67 -3.54 -12.77 -21.87
CA THR A 67 -3.05 -13.93 -22.64
C THR A 67 -1.66 -14.36 -22.14
N ALA A 68 -1.45 -15.67 -21.99
CA ALA A 68 -0.15 -16.23 -21.58
C ALA A 68 0.95 -15.85 -22.59
N GLY A 69 2.13 -15.52 -22.09
CA GLY A 69 3.29 -15.12 -22.90
C GLY A 69 3.29 -13.66 -23.36
N VAL A 70 2.20 -12.92 -23.14
CA VAL A 70 2.11 -11.49 -23.48
C VAL A 70 2.51 -10.65 -22.28
N GLY A 71 3.46 -9.71 -22.47
CA GLY A 71 3.90 -8.80 -21.43
C GLY A 71 2.82 -7.80 -21.03
N LEU A 72 2.79 -7.44 -19.76
CA LEU A 72 1.89 -6.43 -19.22
C LEU A 72 2.66 -5.16 -18.90
N ILE A 73 2.15 -4.01 -19.31
CA ILE A 73 2.73 -2.69 -19.07
C ILE A 73 1.64 -1.76 -18.53
N SER A 74 1.99 -0.98 -17.52
CA SER A 74 1.17 0.09 -16.98
C SER A 74 2.02 1.36 -16.86
N PRO A 75 1.54 2.51 -17.35
CA PRO A 75 2.30 3.76 -17.27
C PRO A 75 2.51 4.23 -15.83
N PRO A 76 3.57 5.00 -15.56
CA PRO A 76 3.75 5.79 -14.36
C PRO A 76 3.22 7.22 -14.58
N PRO A 77 2.63 7.87 -13.59
CA PRO A 77 2.01 7.31 -12.39
C PRO A 77 0.82 6.41 -12.74
N HIS A 78 0.01 5.99 -11.79
CA HIS A 78 -1.25 5.30 -12.06
C HIS A 78 -2.02 6.09 -13.13
N HIS A 79 -2.37 5.46 -14.24
CA HIS A 79 -2.76 6.17 -15.49
C HIS A 79 -4.06 6.97 -15.41
N ASP A 80 -4.86 6.80 -14.36
CA ASP A 80 -6.10 7.55 -14.13
C ASP A 80 -5.91 8.67 -13.10
N ILE A 81 -4.70 8.89 -12.59
CA ILE A 81 -4.40 9.87 -11.54
C ILE A 81 -3.38 10.88 -12.06
N TYR A 82 -3.83 12.12 -12.25
CA TYR A 82 -3.03 13.24 -12.74
C TYR A 82 -2.98 14.41 -11.77
N SER A 83 -3.74 14.34 -10.68
CA SER A 83 -3.81 15.37 -9.63
C SER A 83 -4.09 14.75 -8.26
N ILE A 84 -3.98 15.57 -7.21
CA ILE A 84 -4.39 15.16 -5.84
C ILE A 84 -5.89 14.92 -5.78
N GLU A 85 -6.68 15.64 -6.57
CA GLU A 85 -8.13 15.48 -6.65
C GLU A 85 -8.52 14.12 -7.24
N ASP A 86 -7.84 13.68 -8.31
CA ASP A 86 -8.05 12.35 -8.88
C ASP A 86 -7.66 11.25 -7.87
N LEU A 87 -6.59 11.46 -7.12
CA LEU A 87 -6.19 10.56 -6.05
C LEU A 87 -7.24 10.49 -4.93
N ALA A 88 -7.77 11.65 -4.53
CA ALA A 88 -8.83 11.73 -3.53
C ALA A 88 -10.10 11.01 -3.99
N GLU A 89 -10.43 11.08 -5.27
CA GLU A 89 -11.54 10.32 -5.87
C GLU A 89 -11.30 8.82 -5.74
N LEU A 90 -10.13 8.32 -6.14
CA LEU A 90 -9.82 6.90 -6.03
C LEU A 90 -9.76 6.40 -4.57
N ILE A 91 -9.24 7.20 -3.63
CA ILE A 91 -9.27 6.88 -2.21
C ILE A 91 -10.71 6.70 -1.73
N HIS A 92 -11.59 7.64 -2.08
CA HIS A 92 -13.02 7.57 -1.74
C HIS A 92 -13.70 6.35 -2.38
N ASP A 93 -13.43 6.07 -3.65
CA ASP A 93 -13.97 4.92 -4.38
C ASP A 93 -13.57 3.59 -3.73
N LEU A 94 -12.29 3.45 -3.33
CA LEU A 94 -11.78 2.27 -2.65
C LEU A 94 -12.37 2.11 -1.23
N LYS A 95 -12.62 3.20 -0.52
CA LYS A 95 -13.34 3.16 0.77
C LYS A 95 -14.79 2.71 0.60
N ASN A 96 -15.45 3.10 -0.50
CA ASN A 96 -16.78 2.56 -0.83
C ASN A 96 -16.72 1.07 -1.19
N ALA A 97 -15.68 0.63 -1.91
CA ALA A 97 -15.49 -0.79 -2.24
C ALA A 97 -15.18 -1.66 -1.01
N ASN A 98 -14.47 -1.11 -0.02
CA ASN A 98 -14.19 -1.82 1.24
C ASN A 98 -14.09 -0.84 2.41
N ARG A 99 -15.23 -0.63 3.10
CA ARG A 99 -15.35 0.31 4.23
C ARG A 99 -14.43 -0.02 5.41
N GLU A 100 -14.11 -1.31 5.59
CA GLU A 100 -13.30 -1.80 6.72
C GLU A 100 -11.81 -1.70 6.46
N ALA A 101 -11.39 -1.72 5.19
CA ALA A 101 -9.98 -1.66 4.84
C ALA A 101 -9.43 -0.24 4.99
N ARG A 102 -8.20 -0.13 5.47
CA ARG A 102 -7.42 1.11 5.36
C ARG A 102 -7.09 1.37 3.89
N VAL A 103 -6.97 2.63 3.50
CA VAL A 103 -6.45 3.02 2.19
C VAL A 103 -5.08 3.64 2.37
N SER A 104 -4.09 3.00 1.78
CA SER A 104 -2.68 3.41 1.79
C SER A 104 -2.28 3.98 0.42
N VAL A 105 -1.43 4.99 0.41
CA VAL A 105 -0.84 5.53 -0.83
C VAL A 105 0.67 5.35 -0.80
N LYS A 106 1.19 4.58 -1.77
CA LYS A 106 2.62 4.35 -1.91
C LYS A 106 3.24 5.40 -2.82
N LEU A 107 4.07 6.24 -2.23
CA LEU A 107 4.95 7.22 -2.87
C LEU A 107 6.39 6.72 -2.89
N VAL A 108 7.27 7.47 -3.53
CA VAL A 108 8.72 7.21 -3.51
C VAL A 108 9.46 8.36 -2.86
N SER A 109 10.61 8.05 -2.27
CA SER A 109 11.53 9.07 -1.77
C SER A 109 12.10 9.85 -2.94
N GLU A 110 11.65 11.08 -3.08
CA GLU A 110 12.10 12.06 -4.07
C GLU A 110 11.89 13.47 -3.53
N LEU A 111 12.54 14.46 -4.13
CA LEU A 111 12.41 15.84 -3.72
C LEU A 111 10.96 16.33 -3.90
N GLY A 112 10.39 16.92 -2.85
CA GLY A 112 9.01 17.40 -2.85
C GLY A 112 7.97 16.36 -2.42
N VAL A 113 8.38 15.13 -2.05
CA VAL A 113 7.46 14.08 -1.62
C VAL A 113 6.64 14.47 -0.39
N GLY A 114 7.18 15.32 0.49
CA GLY A 114 6.45 15.83 1.65
C GLY A 114 5.22 16.65 1.26
N THR A 115 5.30 17.45 0.19
CA THR A 115 4.15 18.19 -0.34
C THR A 115 3.08 17.25 -0.90
N ILE A 116 3.50 16.20 -1.60
CA ILE A 116 2.59 15.18 -2.12
C ILE A 116 1.91 14.44 -0.95
N ALA A 117 2.68 14.06 0.07
CA ALA A 117 2.15 13.39 1.28
C ALA A 117 1.15 14.28 2.04
N ALA A 118 1.35 15.59 2.09
CA ALA A 118 0.37 16.52 2.65
C ALA A 118 -0.93 16.51 1.84
N GLY A 119 -0.85 16.43 0.51
CA GLY A 119 -2.01 16.23 -0.36
C GLY A 119 -2.71 14.89 -0.08
N VAL A 120 -1.96 13.81 0.08
CA VAL A 120 -2.48 12.47 0.42
C VAL A 120 -3.23 12.49 1.75
N ALA A 121 -2.69 13.14 2.78
CA ALA A 121 -3.35 13.30 4.07
C ALA A 121 -4.65 14.12 3.98
N LYS A 122 -4.68 15.17 3.17
CA LYS A 122 -5.88 15.97 2.89
C LYS A 122 -6.90 15.21 2.04
N ALA A 123 -6.45 14.28 1.20
CA ALA A 123 -7.30 13.38 0.41
C ALA A 123 -7.89 12.22 1.22
N HIS A 124 -7.70 12.22 2.53
CA HIS A 124 -8.23 11.24 3.48
C HIS A 124 -7.66 9.82 3.35
N ALA A 125 -6.44 9.63 2.88
CA ALA A 125 -5.76 8.34 3.01
C ALA A 125 -5.47 8.02 4.49
N ASP A 126 -5.54 6.75 4.85
CA ASP A 126 -5.24 6.27 6.21
C ASP A 126 -3.73 6.13 6.44
N VAL A 127 -2.99 5.78 5.37
CA VAL A 127 -1.55 5.52 5.41
C VAL A 127 -0.85 6.17 4.21
N VAL A 128 0.33 6.74 4.42
CA VAL A 128 1.26 7.10 3.35
C VAL A 128 2.56 6.32 3.51
N LEU A 129 2.92 5.56 2.47
CA LEU A 129 4.19 4.81 2.43
C LEU A 129 5.21 5.58 1.61
N ILE A 130 6.37 5.85 2.20
CA ILE A 130 7.53 6.44 1.53
C ILE A 130 8.54 5.35 1.22
N SER A 131 8.72 5.04 -0.06
CA SER A 131 9.56 3.94 -0.54
C SER A 131 10.94 4.43 -0.96
N GLY A 132 11.99 3.89 -0.37
CA GLY A 132 13.38 4.15 -0.77
C GLY A 132 13.79 3.38 -2.03
N TYR A 133 14.92 3.79 -2.62
CA TYR A 133 15.45 3.22 -3.87
C TYR A 133 16.00 1.81 -3.71
N ASP A 134 16.54 1.47 -2.55
CA ASP A 134 17.28 0.22 -2.37
C ASP A 134 16.30 -0.95 -2.28
N GLY A 135 16.48 -1.87 -3.19
CA GLY A 135 15.63 -3.04 -3.31
C GLY A 135 15.71 -3.67 -4.68
N GLY A 136 14.91 -4.70 -4.90
CA GLY A 136 14.79 -5.39 -6.18
C GLY A 136 13.41 -5.23 -6.79
N THR A 137 13.31 -5.55 -8.07
CA THR A 137 12.04 -5.66 -8.76
C THR A 137 12.07 -6.88 -9.68
N GLY A 138 10.92 -7.54 -9.80
CA GLY A 138 10.75 -8.69 -10.73
C GLY A 138 10.69 -8.30 -12.20
N ALA A 139 10.82 -7.01 -12.56
CA ALA A 139 10.56 -6.54 -13.91
C ALA A 139 11.15 -5.15 -14.17
N SER A 140 12.48 -5.00 -14.06
CA SER A 140 13.14 -3.73 -14.36
C SER A 140 14.56 -3.95 -14.84
N PRO A 141 15.10 -3.10 -15.72
CA PRO A 141 16.51 -3.13 -16.09
C PRO A 141 17.42 -2.97 -14.86
N LEU A 142 18.58 -3.59 -14.87
CA LEU A 142 19.55 -3.50 -13.79
C LEU A 142 20.01 -2.06 -13.55
N THR A 143 20.12 -1.27 -14.60
CA THR A 143 20.50 0.16 -14.54
C THR A 143 19.54 0.98 -13.69
N SER A 144 18.23 0.78 -13.82
CA SER A 144 17.22 1.45 -13.00
C SER A 144 17.34 1.07 -11.53
N VAL A 145 17.48 -0.23 -11.25
CA VAL A 145 17.60 -0.74 -9.86
C VAL A 145 18.88 -0.24 -9.17
N THR A 146 19.91 0.08 -9.96
CA THR A 146 21.24 0.46 -9.44
C THR A 146 21.40 1.97 -9.29
N HIS A 147 20.76 2.76 -10.17
CA HIS A 147 21.09 4.18 -10.35
C HIS A 147 19.90 5.14 -10.24
N ALA A 148 18.68 4.66 -10.08
CA ALA A 148 17.50 5.51 -9.91
C ALA A 148 17.02 5.54 -8.45
N GLY A 149 16.36 6.63 -8.06
CA GLY A 149 15.73 6.81 -6.75
C GLY A 149 16.64 7.36 -5.66
N LEU A 150 16.04 7.69 -4.53
CA LEU A 150 16.70 8.26 -3.36
C LEU A 150 16.55 7.35 -2.13
N PRO A 151 17.44 7.49 -1.12
CA PRO A 151 17.29 6.80 0.17
C PRO A 151 15.96 7.16 0.84
N TRP A 152 15.36 6.20 1.54
CA TRP A 152 14.09 6.42 2.26
C TRP A 152 14.22 7.47 3.36
N GLU A 153 15.39 7.62 3.97
CA GLU A 153 15.66 8.58 5.04
C GLU A 153 15.35 10.02 4.63
N LEU A 154 15.70 10.39 3.39
CA LEU A 154 15.43 11.73 2.86
C LEU A 154 13.93 11.99 2.70
N GLY A 155 13.23 11.11 2.00
CA GLY A 155 11.80 11.28 1.76
C GLY A 155 10.96 11.13 3.04
N LEU A 156 11.36 10.26 3.96
CA LEU A 156 10.69 10.10 5.25
C LEU A 156 10.82 11.37 6.11
N ALA A 157 12.02 11.91 6.25
CA ALA A 157 12.26 13.12 7.03
C ALA A 157 11.48 14.30 6.44
N GLU A 158 11.54 14.53 5.14
CA GLU A 158 10.78 15.58 4.45
C GLU A 158 9.25 15.40 4.68
N THR A 159 8.76 14.17 4.55
CA THR A 159 7.33 13.86 4.76
C THR A 159 6.89 14.15 6.18
N HIS A 160 7.62 13.65 7.17
CA HIS A 160 7.29 13.86 8.58
C HIS A 160 7.29 15.35 8.93
N GLN A 161 8.35 16.06 8.57
CA GLN A 161 8.49 17.49 8.82
C GLN A 161 7.35 18.30 8.16
N THR A 162 7.04 18.02 6.89
CA THR A 162 5.97 18.71 6.17
C THR A 162 4.60 18.46 6.79
N LEU A 163 4.30 17.22 7.19
CA LEU A 163 3.04 16.88 7.84
C LEU A 163 2.90 17.55 9.21
N VAL A 164 3.98 17.63 9.99
CA VAL A 164 4.01 18.34 11.29
C VAL A 164 3.79 19.83 11.07
N LEU A 165 4.54 20.49 10.19
CA LEU A 165 4.42 21.92 9.88
C LEU A 165 3.01 22.33 9.42
N ASN A 166 2.27 21.41 8.79
CA ASN A 166 0.91 21.67 8.30
C ASN A 166 -0.20 21.15 9.23
N ASN A 167 0.13 20.67 10.43
CA ASN A 167 -0.80 20.04 11.37
C ASN A 167 -1.63 18.91 10.74
N LEU A 168 -0.98 18.08 9.92
CA LEU A 168 -1.58 16.94 9.23
C LEU A 168 -1.07 15.61 9.76
N ARG A 169 0.04 15.61 10.53
CA ARG A 169 0.73 14.40 10.94
C ARG A 169 -0.15 13.47 11.79
N SER A 170 -1.02 14.02 12.65
CA SER A 170 -1.90 13.24 13.50
C SER A 170 -3.04 12.53 12.77
N ARG A 171 -3.28 12.85 11.49
CA ARG A 171 -4.39 12.31 10.70
C ARG A 171 -4.03 11.08 9.87
N ILE A 172 -2.74 10.78 9.70
CA ILE A 172 -2.26 9.76 8.77
C ILE A 172 -1.10 8.99 9.38
N VAL A 173 -1.10 7.67 9.16
CA VAL A 173 0.05 6.82 9.48
C VAL A 173 1.14 7.05 8.43
N VAL A 174 2.39 7.16 8.88
CA VAL A 174 3.55 7.20 7.98
C VAL A 174 4.28 5.88 8.03
N GLU A 175 4.37 5.22 6.88
CA GLU A 175 5.11 3.98 6.68
C GLU A 175 6.35 4.23 5.81
N THR A 176 7.41 3.46 5.99
CA THR A 176 8.57 3.48 5.12
C THR A 176 9.05 2.08 4.76
N ASP A 177 9.60 1.93 3.54
CA ASP A 177 10.30 0.74 3.09
C ASP A 177 11.57 1.12 2.31
N GLY A 178 12.45 0.15 2.05
CA GLY A 178 13.69 0.36 1.29
C GLY A 178 14.89 -0.29 1.96
N GLN A 179 14.89 -1.63 2.08
CA GLN A 179 15.97 -2.41 2.68
C GLN A 179 16.07 -2.35 4.22
N LEU A 180 14.97 -2.14 4.92
CA LEU A 180 14.95 -2.36 6.36
C LEU A 180 15.23 -3.85 6.65
N LYS A 181 16.15 -4.15 7.57
CA LYS A 181 16.63 -5.52 7.85
C LYS A 181 16.76 -5.82 9.34
N THR A 182 17.03 -4.82 10.15
CA THR A 182 17.38 -4.97 11.57
C THR A 182 16.49 -4.09 12.45
N GLY A 183 16.47 -4.36 13.76
CA GLY A 183 15.83 -3.49 14.74
C GLY A 183 16.42 -2.08 14.76
N ARG A 184 17.71 -1.94 14.39
CA ARG A 184 18.36 -0.62 14.30
C ARG A 184 17.79 0.20 13.12
N ASP A 185 17.55 -0.42 11.97
CA ASP A 185 16.94 0.27 10.82
C ASP A 185 15.54 0.76 11.19
N VAL A 186 14.77 -0.08 11.89
CA VAL A 186 13.43 0.26 12.39
C VAL A 186 13.50 1.41 13.40
N ALA A 187 14.46 1.38 14.34
CA ALA A 187 14.64 2.46 15.32
C ALA A 187 14.96 3.79 14.62
N ILE A 188 15.87 3.80 13.65
CA ILE A 188 16.20 5.01 12.87
C ILE A 188 14.97 5.51 12.12
N ALA A 189 14.22 4.62 11.49
CA ALA A 189 13.00 4.98 10.76
C ALA A 189 11.94 5.59 11.69
N ALA A 190 11.73 5.04 12.90
CA ALA A 190 10.83 5.60 13.89
C ALA A 190 11.30 6.99 14.35
N LEU A 191 12.59 7.14 14.67
CA LEU A 191 13.16 8.42 15.08
C LEU A 191 13.05 9.50 13.98
N LEU A 192 13.07 9.10 12.69
CA LEU A 192 12.83 10.00 11.56
C LEU A 192 11.34 10.22 11.24
N GLY A 193 10.42 9.54 11.91
CA GLY A 193 8.99 9.82 11.84
C GLY A 193 8.09 8.71 11.32
N ALA A 194 8.58 7.49 11.06
CA ALA A 194 7.74 6.36 10.66
C ALA A 194 7.06 5.67 11.85
N GLU A 195 5.85 5.16 11.64
CA GLU A 195 5.08 4.35 12.58
C GLU A 195 4.96 2.90 12.13
N GLU A 196 4.99 2.67 10.82
CA GLU A 196 4.92 1.36 10.19
C GLU A 196 6.13 1.12 9.28
N PHE A 197 6.50 -0.14 9.10
CA PHE A 197 7.77 -0.50 8.50
C PHE A 197 7.61 -1.65 7.50
N GLY A 198 7.98 -1.40 6.23
CA GLY A 198 7.88 -2.37 5.16
C GLY A 198 9.17 -3.18 4.97
N PHE A 199 9.04 -4.50 4.84
CA PHE A 199 10.15 -5.42 4.63
C PHE A 199 9.92 -6.24 3.35
N ALA A 200 10.88 -6.24 2.45
CA ALA A 200 10.83 -7.05 1.23
C ALA A 200 12.04 -7.97 1.10
N THR A 201 13.25 -7.42 1.02
CA THR A 201 14.48 -8.20 0.85
C THR A 201 14.78 -9.08 2.06
N ALA A 202 14.59 -8.58 3.28
CA ALA A 202 14.87 -9.31 4.50
C ALA A 202 14.08 -10.64 4.61
N PRO A 203 12.75 -10.68 4.48
CA PRO A 203 12.01 -11.94 4.45
C PRO A 203 12.37 -12.84 3.25
N LEU A 204 12.74 -12.28 2.10
CA LEU A 204 13.24 -13.09 0.98
C LEU A 204 14.56 -13.78 1.34
N VAL A 205 15.50 -13.08 1.98
CA VAL A 205 16.78 -13.66 2.43
C VAL A 205 16.53 -14.71 3.51
N ALA A 206 15.64 -14.45 4.46
CA ALA A 206 15.25 -15.42 5.48
C ALA A 206 14.69 -16.73 4.89
N THR A 207 14.05 -16.66 3.69
CA THR A 207 13.53 -17.82 2.97
C THR A 207 14.50 -18.40 1.94
N GLY A 208 15.76 -17.98 1.90
CA GLY A 208 16.81 -18.56 1.06
C GLY A 208 17.19 -17.78 -0.20
N CYS A 209 16.80 -16.50 -0.31
CA CYS A 209 17.28 -15.63 -1.38
C CYS A 209 18.77 -15.34 -1.20
N ILE A 210 19.56 -15.55 -2.25
CA ILE A 210 21.01 -15.30 -2.27
C ILE A 210 21.38 -13.93 -2.87
N MET A 211 20.40 -13.05 -3.04
CA MET A 211 20.56 -11.68 -3.57
C MET A 211 21.27 -11.59 -4.94
N MET A 212 21.11 -12.58 -5.79
CA MET A 212 21.77 -12.63 -7.11
C MET A 212 21.24 -11.57 -8.10
N ARG A 213 20.12 -10.89 -7.77
CA ARG A 213 19.52 -9.80 -8.56
C ARG A 213 19.09 -10.15 -9.99
N VAL A 214 18.85 -11.44 -10.29
CA VAL A 214 18.32 -11.93 -11.58
C VAL A 214 16.80 -12.12 -11.57
N CYS A 215 16.11 -11.50 -10.63
CA CYS A 215 14.65 -11.65 -10.45
C CYS A 215 13.84 -11.30 -11.72
N HIS A 216 14.31 -10.31 -12.48
CA HIS A 216 13.67 -9.85 -13.72
C HIS A 216 13.82 -10.82 -14.90
N LEU A 217 14.78 -11.75 -14.86
CA LEU A 217 15.09 -12.67 -15.95
C LEU A 217 14.31 -14.00 -15.89
N ASN A 218 13.51 -14.25 -14.85
CA ASN A 218 12.84 -15.53 -14.60
C ASN A 218 13.81 -16.73 -14.37
N THR A 219 15.05 -16.46 -14.02
CA THR A 219 16.15 -17.46 -13.90
C THR A 219 16.66 -17.61 -12.46
N CYS A 220 15.85 -17.28 -11.46
CA CYS A 220 16.25 -17.34 -10.05
C CYS A 220 16.71 -18.76 -9.67
N PRO A 221 18.00 -18.98 -9.33
CA PRO A 221 18.55 -20.32 -9.14
C PRO A 221 18.05 -21.02 -7.88
N VAL A 222 17.54 -20.25 -6.89
CA VAL A 222 16.99 -20.76 -5.63
C VAL A 222 15.46 -20.81 -5.60
N GLY A 223 14.80 -20.51 -6.72
CA GLY A 223 13.36 -20.68 -6.87
C GLY A 223 12.46 -19.60 -6.27
N VAL A 224 13.01 -18.59 -5.61
CA VAL A 224 12.23 -17.54 -4.89
C VAL A 224 11.46 -16.65 -5.87
N ALA A 225 12.06 -16.24 -6.99
CA ALA A 225 11.51 -15.24 -7.89
C ALA A 225 11.48 -15.72 -9.35
N THR A 226 10.90 -16.88 -9.60
CA THR A 226 10.75 -17.46 -10.93
C THR A 226 9.39 -18.14 -11.09
N GLN A 227 8.93 -18.25 -12.32
CA GLN A 227 7.76 -19.04 -12.69
C GLN A 227 8.14 -20.42 -13.32
N ASP A 228 9.44 -20.66 -13.61
CA ASP A 228 9.90 -21.96 -14.12
C ASP A 228 9.69 -23.06 -13.05
N PRO A 229 8.87 -24.10 -13.33
CA PRO A 229 8.57 -25.14 -12.35
C PRO A 229 9.80 -25.88 -11.82
N ARG A 230 10.83 -26.07 -12.66
CA ARG A 230 12.07 -26.76 -12.26
C ARG A 230 12.89 -25.94 -11.28
N LEU A 231 12.89 -24.60 -11.45
CA LEU A 231 13.58 -23.69 -10.52
C LEU A 231 12.75 -23.49 -9.25
N ARG A 232 11.42 -23.38 -9.37
CA ARG A 232 10.52 -23.29 -8.21
C ARG A 232 10.63 -24.49 -7.27
N ALA A 233 10.87 -25.69 -7.81
CA ALA A 233 11.07 -26.88 -6.99
C ALA A 233 12.30 -26.83 -6.05
N LYS A 234 13.22 -25.87 -6.28
CA LYS A 234 14.39 -25.64 -5.41
C LYS A 234 14.11 -24.74 -4.23
N PHE A 235 12.94 -24.10 -4.19
CA PHE A 235 12.58 -23.21 -3.07
C PHE A 235 12.39 -24.02 -1.79
N ALA A 236 13.21 -23.71 -0.78
CA ALA A 236 13.25 -24.40 0.51
C ALA A 236 12.77 -23.55 1.69
N GLY A 237 12.28 -22.33 1.43
CA GLY A 237 11.79 -21.45 2.48
C GLY A 237 10.47 -21.89 3.07
N THR A 238 10.30 -21.67 4.38
CA THR A 238 9.05 -21.93 5.09
C THR A 238 8.54 -20.64 5.75
N PRO A 239 7.24 -20.55 6.10
CA PRO A 239 6.70 -19.40 6.83
C PRO A 239 7.39 -19.15 8.17
N GLU A 240 7.82 -20.21 8.86
CA GLU A 240 8.50 -20.13 10.16
C GLU A 240 9.81 -19.35 10.09
N HIS A 241 10.53 -19.43 8.99
CA HIS A 241 11.74 -18.63 8.77
C HIS A 241 11.43 -17.12 8.85
N VAL A 242 10.35 -16.69 8.22
CA VAL A 242 9.92 -15.28 8.24
C VAL A 242 9.42 -14.89 9.63
N VAL A 243 8.58 -15.73 10.25
CA VAL A 243 8.04 -15.48 11.60
C VAL A 243 9.17 -15.30 12.61
N ASN A 244 10.14 -16.21 12.62
CA ASN A 244 11.27 -16.13 13.54
C ASN A 244 12.15 -14.90 13.24
N PHE A 245 12.43 -14.63 11.98
CA PHE A 245 13.20 -13.45 11.59
C PHE A 245 12.54 -12.16 12.09
N MET A 246 11.24 -12.00 11.87
CA MET A 246 10.51 -10.81 12.31
C MET A 246 10.46 -10.68 13.84
N ARG A 247 10.37 -11.80 14.56
CA ARG A 247 10.48 -11.81 16.02
C ARG A 247 11.86 -11.32 16.49
N PHE A 248 12.93 -11.73 15.82
CA PHE A 248 14.28 -11.24 16.13
C PHE A 248 14.44 -9.74 15.84
N VAL A 249 13.91 -9.25 14.73
CA VAL A 249 13.89 -7.80 14.44
C VAL A 249 13.15 -7.04 15.54
N ALA A 250 11.98 -7.52 15.96
CA ALA A 250 11.19 -6.90 17.02
C ALA A 250 11.92 -6.93 18.37
N GLN A 251 12.60 -8.05 18.70
CA GLN A 251 13.39 -8.15 19.92
C GLN A 251 14.58 -7.20 19.91
N HIS A 252 15.31 -7.12 18.80
CA HIS A 252 16.41 -6.18 18.64
C HIS A 252 15.96 -4.72 18.76
N LEU A 253 14.80 -4.37 18.16
CA LEU A 253 14.20 -3.05 18.34
C LEU A 253 13.89 -2.78 19.82
N ARG A 254 13.31 -3.75 20.53
CA ARG A 254 12.96 -3.63 21.94
C ARG A 254 14.19 -3.36 22.82
N GLU A 255 15.32 -4.02 22.52
CA GLU A 255 16.60 -3.81 23.22
C GLU A 255 17.09 -2.37 23.01
N ILE A 256 17.09 -1.88 21.77
CA ILE A 256 17.45 -0.49 21.44
C ILE A 256 16.52 0.51 22.14
N MET A 257 15.21 0.25 22.13
CA MET A 257 14.23 1.10 22.81
C MET A 257 14.53 1.19 24.33
N ALA A 258 14.89 0.06 24.96
CA ALA A 258 15.23 0.03 26.37
C ALA A 258 16.51 0.83 26.68
N GLU A 259 17.54 0.74 25.83
CA GLU A 259 18.77 1.52 25.94
C GLU A 259 18.50 3.03 25.82
N LEU A 260 17.59 3.43 24.89
CA LEU A 260 17.20 4.82 24.68
C LEU A 260 16.15 5.33 25.67
N GLY A 261 15.60 4.45 26.54
CA GLY A 261 14.61 4.81 27.55
C GLY A 261 13.16 4.93 27.03
N PHE A 262 12.83 4.44 25.83
CA PHE A 262 11.48 4.45 25.28
C PHE A 262 10.68 3.21 25.68
N ARG A 263 9.40 3.39 25.99
CA ARG A 263 8.46 2.31 26.33
C ARG A 263 7.60 1.89 25.16
N THR A 264 7.30 2.81 24.25
CA THR A 264 6.46 2.60 23.07
C THR A 264 7.12 3.17 21.83
N VAL A 265 6.78 2.62 20.66
CA VAL A 265 7.25 3.16 19.38
C VAL A 265 6.75 4.59 19.17
N ASN A 266 5.53 4.90 19.62
CA ASN A 266 4.97 6.24 19.49
C ASN A 266 5.80 7.31 20.24
N GLU A 267 6.45 6.95 21.34
CA GLU A 267 7.37 7.85 22.05
C GLU A 267 8.65 8.14 21.24
N MET A 268 9.02 7.26 20.32
CA MET A 268 10.21 7.43 19.46
C MET A 268 9.92 8.26 18.22
N VAL A 269 8.66 8.29 17.74
CA VAL A 269 8.34 8.88 16.45
C VAL A 269 8.74 10.34 16.38
N GLY A 270 9.62 10.66 15.42
CA GLY A 270 10.11 12.02 15.19
C GLY A 270 11.10 12.55 16.23
N ARG A 271 11.68 11.68 17.08
CA ARG A 271 12.70 12.04 18.10
C ARG A 271 14.10 12.07 17.47
N VAL A 272 14.29 12.91 16.46
CA VAL A 272 15.56 13.08 15.75
C VAL A 272 16.72 13.56 16.65
N ASP A 273 16.40 14.16 17.80
CA ASP A 273 17.35 14.53 18.84
C ASP A 273 18.10 13.32 19.44
N MET A 274 17.63 12.11 19.24
CA MET A 274 18.28 10.87 19.67
C MET A 274 19.22 10.29 18.60
N LEU A 275 19.37 10.95 17.46
CA LEU A 275 20.28 10.54 16.38
C LEU A 275 21.53 11.39 16.39
N GLU A 276 22.69 10.74 16.43
CA GLU A 276 24.00 11.37 16.41
C GLU A 276 24.84 10.89 15.22
N PRO A 277 25.19 11.78 14.26
CA PRO A 277 25.87 11.39 13.02
C PRO A 277 27.40 11.26 13.15
N HIS A 278 28.00 11.52 14.30
CA HIS A 278 29.46 11.71 14.45
C HIS A 278 30.32 10.55 13.98
N ALA A 279 29.90 9.29 14.20
CA ALA A 279 30.69 8.13 13.80
C ALA A 279 30.83 7.96 12.28
N ALA A 280 29.93 8.56 11.48
CA ALA A 280 29.99 8.51 10.02
C ALA A 280 30.91 9.56 9.41
N ILE A 281 31.21 10.64 10.11
CA ILE A 281 31.93 11.81 9.60
C ILE A 281 33.43 11.53 9.37
N GLU A 282 34.01 10.54 10.05
CA GLU A 282 35.41 10.16 9.89
C GLU A 282 35.72 9.45 8.56
N HIS A 283 34.69 8.86 7.90
CA HIS A 283 34.88 8.21 6.62
C HIS A 283 35.05 9.25 5.52
N TRP A 284 36.01 9.06 4.61
CA TRP A 284 36.31 10.04 3.58
C TRP A 284 35.17 10.42 2.66
N LYS A 285 34.24 9.48 2.38
CA LYS A 285 33.03 9.74 1.61
C LYS A 285 31.95 10.50 2.40
N ALA A 286 32.00 10.45 3.72
CA ALA A 286 31.04 11.13 4.57
C ALA A 286 31.51 12.54 4.96
N ARG A 287 32.77 12.89 4.68
CA ARG A 287 33.28 14.24 4.91
C ARG A 287 32.52 15.25 4.05
N GLY A 288 31.87 16.22 4.69
CA GLY A 288 31.11 17.26 4.04
C GLY A 288 29.61 16.95 3.87
N PHE A 289 29.12 15.82 4.35
CA PHE A 289 27.67 15.65 4.50
C PHE A 289 27.16 16.50 5.66
N ASP A 290 26.11 17.26 5.37
CA ASP A 290 25.31 17.99 6.36
C ASP A 290 24.00 17.22 6.60
N PHE A 291 23.78 16.77 7.82
CA PHE A 291 22.55 16.05 8.21
C PHE A 291 21.51 16.97 8.88
N SER A 292 21.78 18.29 8.97
CA SER A 292 20.92 19.23 9.68
C SER A 292 19.48 19.22 9.15
N GLU A 293 19.29 19.12 7.84
CA GLU A 293 17.97 19.10 7.22
C GLU A 293 17.21 17.80 7.54
N ILE A 294 17.87 16.65 7.55
CA ILE A 294 17.25 15.36 7.89
C ILE A 294 16.89 15.31 9.38
N LEU A 295 17.75 15.89 10.23
CA LEU A 295 17.61 15.90 11.68
C LEU A 295 16.83 17.13 12.19
N TYR A 296 16.29 17.94 11.28
CA TYR A 296 15.48 19.09 11.66
C TYR A 296 14.17 18.64 12.34
N SER A 297 13.90 19.18 13.52
CA SER A 297 12.63 18.98 14.23
C SER A 297 11.80 20.27 14.14
N PRO A 298 10.65 20.25 13.45
CA PRO A 298 9.80 21.43 13.38
C PRO A 298 9.30 21.87 14.75
N ASP A 299 9.38 23.17 15.03
CA ASP A 299 8.74 23.78 16.20
C ASP A 299 7.28 24.11 15.84
N ALA A 300 6.38 23.18 16.11
CA ALA A 300 4.98 23.27 15.70
C ALA A 300 4.00 23.41 16.88
N GLY A 301 4.52 23.63 18.09
CA GLY A 301 3.72 23.72 19.31
C GLY A 301 3.29 22.35 19.89
N PRO A 302 2.89 22.33 21.16
CA PRO A 302 2.59 21.08 21.88
C PRO A 302 1.28 20.41 21.45
N GLU A 303 0.39 21.12 20.77
CA GLU A 303 -0.89 20.62 20.27
C GLU A 303 -0.77 19.84 18.95
N VAL A 304 0.38 19.95 18.27
CA VAL A 304 0.59 19.25 17.00
C VAL A 304 1.12 17.84 17.26
N GLY A 305 0.34 16.84 16.87
CA GLY A 305 0.72 15.44 17.01
C GLY A 305 1.89 15.05 16.12
N ARG A 306 2.76 14.14 16.60
CA ARG A 306 3.92 13.62 15.89
C ARG A 306 3.71 12.23 15.30
N TYR A 307 2.58 11.58 15.62
CA TYR A 307 2.15 10.29 15.11
C TYR A 307 0.63 10.32 14.90
N GLN A 308 0.06 9.27 14.32
CA GLN A 308 -1.37 9.20 14.05
C GLN A 308 -2.18 9.09 15.36
N GLN A 309 -3.13 9.98 15.55
CA GLN A 309 -3.98 10.09 16.75
C GLN A 309 -5.46 10.22 16.39
N VAL A 310 -5.76 10.61 15.16
CA VAL A 310 -7.11 10.90 14.69
C VAL A 310 -7.40 10.05 13.45
N SER A 311 -8.50 9.33 13.46
CA SER A 311 -8.97 8.59 12.28
C SER A 311 -9.50 9.52 11.21
N GLN A 312 -9.31 9.14 9.94
CA GLN A 312 -9.90 9.86 8.80
C GLN A 312 -11.41 9.64 8.75
N ASP A 313 -12.15 10.70 8.52
CA ASP A 313 -13.58 10.65 8.21
C ASP A 313 -13.76 10.56 6.69
N HIS A 314 -14.38 9.51 6.21
CA HIS A 314 -14.62 9.27 4.79
C HIS A 314 -16.03 9.67 4.34
N GLY A 315 -16.90 10.10 5.26
CA GLY A 315 -18.26 10.61 4.98
C GLY A 315 -19.18 9.60 4.32
N LEU A 316 -18.96 8.28 4.51
CA LEU A 316 -19.71 7.22 3.82
C LEU A 316 -21.15 7.10 4.29
N GLU A 317 -21.47 7.55 5.49
CA GLU A 317 -22.78 7.45 6.12
C GLU A 317 -23.87 8.18 5.35
N THR A 318 -23.49 9.20 4.58
CA THR A 318 -24.40 10.02 3.78
C THR A 318 -24.57 9.51 2.35
N SER A 319 -23.87 8.44 1.96
CA SER A 319 -23.94 7.87 0.62
C SER A 319 -25.34 7.31 0.33
N LEU A 320 -25.74 7.32 -0.96
CA LEU A 320 -27.02 6.75 -1.38
C LEU A 320 -27.10 5.25 -1.07
N ASP A 321 -25.99 4.56 -1.15
CA ASP A 321 -25.89 3.15 -0.79
C ASP A 321 -26.26 2.92 0.67
N VAL A 322 -25.65 3.64 1.60
CA VAL A 322 -25.89 3.47 3.04
C VAL A 322 -27.29 3.93 3.43
N THR A 323 -27.74 5.07 2.91
CA THR A 323 -29.03 5.65 3.29
C THR A 323 -30.24 4.98 2.64
N THR A 324 -30.04 4.26 1.52
CA THR A 324 -31.16 3.75 0.73
C THR A 324 -30.92 2.35 0.15
N LEU A 325 -29.82 2.14 -0.60
CA LEU A 325 -29.67 0.93 -1.41
C LEU A 325 -29.45 -0.33 -0.59
N LEU A 326 -28.72 -0.28 0.51
CA LEU A 326 -28.49 -1.44 1.37
C LEU A 326 -29.79 -1.99 1.96
N GLU A 327 -30.70 -1.12 2.40
CA GLU A 327 -31.99 -1.53 2.91
C GLU A 327 -32.89 -2.08 1.79
N LEU A 328 -32.97 -1.38 0.66
CA LEU A 328 -33.74 -1.76 -0.50
C LEU A 328 -33.28 -3.11 -1.06
N CYS A 329 -31.98 -3.34 -1.16
CA CYS A 329 -31.38 -4.56 -1.72
C CYS A 329 -31.17 -5.67 -0.68
N ARG A 330 -31.54 -5.47 0.59
CA ARG A 330 -31.41 -6.48 1.65
C ARG A 330 -31.97 -7.85 1.27
N PRO A 331 -33.18 -7.98 0.65
CA PRO A 331 -33.71 -9.28 0.23
C PRO A 331 -32.79 -10.01 -0.77
N ALA A 332 -32.21 -9.27 -1.73
CA ALA A 332 -31.25 -9.83 -2.68
C ALA A 332 -29.93 -10.21 -2.00
N ILE A 333 -29.38 -9.33 -1.18
CA ILE A 333 -28.12 -9.56 -0.47
C ILE A 333 -28.26 -10.78 0.46
N GLU A 334 -29.31 -10.87 1.26
CA GLU A 334 -29.46 -11.91 2.27
C GLU A 334 -29.96 -13.25 1.72
N ARG A 335 -30.89 -13.23 0.75
CA ARG A 335 -31.63 -14.42 0.33
C ARG A 335 -31.60 -14.70 -1.16
N GLY A 336 -30.99 -13.80 -1.97
CA GLY A 336 -30.97 -13.91 -3.43
C GLY A 336 -32.33 -13.63 -4.08
N GLU A 337 -33.24 -12.92 -3.39
CA GLU A 337 -34.58 -12.59 -3.91
C GLU A 337 -34.48 -11.42 -4.88
N PRO A 338 -35.27 -11.45 -5.99
CA PRO A 338 -35.24 -10.36 -6.96
C PRO A 338 -35.68 -9.02 -6.36
N VAL A 339 -34.95 -7.95 -6.64
CA VAL A 339 -35.25 -6.57 -6.25
C VAL A 339 -35.31 -5.70 -7.49
N ARG A 340 -36.40 -4.94 -7.63
CA ARG A 340 -36.57 -3.97 -8.71
C ARG A 340 -37.06 -2.64 -8.15
N ALA A 341 -36.39 -1.54 -8.54
CA ALA A 341 -36.77 -0.21 -8.10
C ALA A 341 -36.39 0.85 -9.11
N GLU A 342 -37.10 1.97 -9.02
CA GLU A 342 -36.81 3.20 -9.74
C GLU A 342 -36.47 4.29 -8.73
N LEU A 343 -35.35 4.97 -8.92
CA LEU A 343 -34.73 5.89 -7.94
C LEU A 343 -34.30 7.17 -8.63
N ALA A 344 -34.44 8.30 -7.94
CA ALA A 344 -33.82 9.54 -8.37
C ALA A 344 -32.33 9.54 -7.99
N VAL A 345 -31.47 10.07 -8.89
CA VAL A 345 -30.04 10.28 -8.63
C VAL A 345 -29.64 11.71 -8.96
N ARG A 346 -28.76 12.27 -8.16
CA ARG A 346 -28.24 13.63 -8.31
C ARG A 346 -26.72 13.61 -8.38
N ASN A 347 -26.11 14.66 -8.88
CA ASN A 347 -24.65 14.80 -9.00
C ASN A 347 -23.89 14.80 -7.66
N VAL A 348 -24.58 14.97 -6.53
CA VAL A 348 -24.02 14.80 -5.19
C VAL A 348 -23.94 13.33 -4.77
N ASN A 349 -24.64 12.43 -5.46
CA ASN A 349 -24.61 11.00 -5.20
C ASN A 349 -23.45 10.38 -5.99
N ARG A 350 -22.32 10.23 -5.33
CA ARG A 350 -21.08 9.64 -5.87
C ARG A 350 -21.01 8.15 -5.55
N VAL A 351 -20.27 7.39 -6.36
CA VAL A 351 -19.91 5.97 -6.15
C VAL A 351 -21.13 5.09 -5.86
N VAL A 352 -22.26 5.40 -6.52
CA VAL A 352 -23.53 4.71 -6.30
C VAL A 352 -23.47 3.26 -6.75
N GLY A 353 -23.91 2.34 -5.90
CA GLY A 353 -23.96 0.90 -6.16
C GLY A 353 -22.74 0.14 -5.61
N THR A 354 -21.61 0.79 -5.40
CA THR A 354 -20.34 0.14 -5.01
C THR A 354 -20.42 -0.55 -3.65
N ILE A 355 -20.94 0.12 -2.62
CA ILE A 355 -21.09 -0.50 -1.29
C ILE A 355 -22.05 -1.68 -1.38
N THR A 356 -23.16 -1.53 -2.10
CA THR A 356 -24.16 -2.59 -2.30
C THR A 356 -23.57 -3.80 -3.03
N GLY A 357 -22.81 -3.57 -4.11
CA GLY A 357 -22.09 -4.62 -4.85
C GLY A 357 -21.04 -5.32 -3.99
N SER A 358 -20.34 -4.58 -3.14
CA SER A 358 -19.36 -5.13 -2.19
C SER A 358 -20.01 -6.06 -1.16
N GLU A 359 -21.17 -5.72 -0.62
CA GLU A 359 -21.91 -6.60 0.31
C GLU A 359 -22.42 -7.88 -0.40
N ILE A 360 -22.85 -7.76 -1.66
CA ILE A 360 -23.17 -8.93 -2.48
C ILE A 360 -21.95 -9.82 -2.66
N THR A 361 -20.81 -9.23 -3.03
CA THR A 361 -19.55 -9.96 -3.24
C THR A 361 -19.05 -10.62 -1.95
N ARG A 362 -19.14 -9.96 -0.79
CA ARG A 362 -18.79 -10.55 0.51
C ARG A 362 -19.58 -11.81 0.81
N LYS A 363 -20.85 -11.80 0.49
CA LYS A 363 -21.76 -12.91 0.80
C LYS A 363 -21.76 -14.02 -0.24
N TRP A 364 -21.76 -13.67 -1.52
CA TRP A 364 -21.94 -14.59 -2.63
C TRP A 364 -20.64 -14.95 -3.36
N GLY A 365 -19.53 -14.33 -2.95
CA GLY A 365 -18.20 -14.52 -3.57
C GLY A 365 -18.12 -13.93 -4.98
N ALA A 366 -17.07 -14.33 -5.71
CA ALA A 366 -16.78 -13.83 -7.06
C ALA A 366 -17.87 -14.14 -8.12
N LYS A 367 -18.75 -15.12 -7.85
CA LYS A 367 -19.86 -15.46 -8.76
C LYS A 367 -21.02 -14.47 -8.68
N GLY A 368 -21.12 -13.76 -7.55
CA GLY A 368 -22.23 -12.85 -7.30
C GLY A 368 -23.59 -13.55 -7.27
N LEU A 369 -24.64 -12.77 -7.49
CA LEU A 369 -26.00 -13.21 -7.66
C LEU A 369 -26.29 -13.58 -9.13
N PRO A 370 -27.34 -14.37 -9.42
CA PRO A 370 -27.80 -14.56 -10.79
C PRO A 370 -28.13 -13.23 -11.48
N ASP A 371 -27.96 -13.21 -12.80
CA ASP A 371 -28.27 -12.02 -13.61
C ASP A 371 -29.70 -11.51 -13.32
N ASP A 372 -29.91 -10.22 -13.37
CA ASP A 372 -31.19 -9.54 -13.13
C ASP A 372 -31.80 -9.72 -11.74
N THR A 373 -31.06 -10.29 -10.76
CA THR A 373 -31.54 -10.38 -9.37
C THR A 373 -31.74 -8.98 -8.78
N VAL A 374 -30.82 -8.04 -9.05
CA VAL A 374 -30.93 -6.62 -8.64
C VAL A 374 -31.06 -5.78 -9.91
N SER A 375 -32.19 -5.12 -10.10
CA SER A 375 -32.48 -4.25 -11.24
C SER A 375 -32.92 -2.87 -10.73
N LEU A 376 -31.98 -1.91 -10.71
CA LEU A 376 -32.24 -0.54 -10.27
C LEU A 376 -32.19 0.42 -11.45
N HIS A 377 -33.26 1.16 -11.63
CA HIS A 377 -33.35 2.19 -12.66
C HIS A 377 -33.20 3.57 -12.03
N PHE A 378 -32.13 4.29 -12.41
CA PHE A 378 -31.85 5.62 -11.89
C PHE A 378 -32.25 6.71 -12.87
N LYS A 379 -32.98 7.74 -12.38
CA LYS A 379 -33.38 8.92 -13.16
C LYS A 379 -32.69 10.17 -12.61
N GLY A 380 -31.93 10.85 -13.45
CA GLY A 380 -31.22 12.08 -13.11
C GLY A 380 -29.77 12.06 -13.60
N SER A 381 -28.94 12.91 -13.01
CA SER A 381 -27.50 12.99 -13.29
C SER A 381 -26.72 12.54 -12.05
N ALA A 382 -26.05 11.42 -12.14
CA ALA A 382 -25.22 10.91 -11.05
C ALA A 382 -23.92 11.71 -10.90
N GLY A 383 -23.30 11.60 -9.73
CA GLY A 383 -21.95 12.07 -9.48
C GLY A 383 -20.89 11.13 -10.04
N GLN A 384 -19.64 11.37 -9.65
CA GLN A 384 -18.48 10.61 -10.10
C GLN A 384 -18.57 9.13 -9.69
N SER A 385 -17.91 8.27 -10.46
CA SER A 385 -17.72 6.84 -10.17
C SER A 385 -19.02 6.05 -9.98
N PHE A 386 -20.10 6.45 -10.69
CA PHE A 386 -21.35 5.70 -10.68
C PHE A 386 -21.12 4.27 -11.17
N GLY A 387 -21.46 3.27 -10.34
CA GLY A 387 -21.26 1.86 -10.65
C GLY A 387 -19.81 1.39 -10.66
N ALA A 388 -18.88 2.13 -10.03
CA ALA A 388 -17.49 1.69 -9.91
C ALA A 388 -17.39 0.40 -9.09
N PHE A 389 -16.57 -0.55 -9.57
CA PHE A 389 -16.31 -1.85 -8.93
C PHE A 389 -17.57 -2.75 -8.74
N LEU A 390 -18.60 -2.58 -9.54
CA LEU A 390 -19.77 -3.49 -9.60
C LEU A 390 -19.42 -4.80 -10.29
#